data_60c0d78ab63dd419e7ef1bd291c79da1
#
_entry.id   60c0d78ab63dd419e7ef1bd291c79da1
#
_cell.length_a   1.000
_cell.length_b   1.000
_cell.length_c   1.000
_cell.angle_alpha   90.00
_cell.angle_beta   90.00
_cell.angle_gamma   90.00
#
_symmetry.space_group_name_H-M   'P 1'
#
loop_
_entity.id
_entity.type
_entity.pdbx_description
1 polymer ?
#
loop_
_entity_poly.entity_id
_entity_poly.type
_entity_poly.pdbx_seq_one_letter_code
_entity_poly.pdbx_strand_id
1 'polypeptide(L)'
;SADQAMASVLSTTMSRLNAFLDSEMEQILCFESTLDTETFCREKSAIFIVLPEEDNTKYFMVSLFLQQLYREMLTIADEHGGKLPNRVMLFADEIGTIPKVESMEMMFSAGRSRKISIIAIIQSFAQLEKNYGKQGMEIITDNTQLTVFGGFAPNSQSAEVLSKSLGEQTVLSGSVSNGKEKTQSLQMIGRPLMTVDELKSMPKGQFIVMKTGVHPMISKLKPVSYTHLRAHETDQYL
;
A
#
# COMPACT_ATOMS: atom_id res chain seq x y z
N SER A 1 -42.94 1.08 -17.78
CA SER A 1 -43.55 -0.26 -17.87
C SER A 1 -42.53 -1.32 -17.46
N ALA A 2 -43.02 -2.50 -17.07
CA ALA A 2 -42.16 -3.64 -16.67
C ALA A 2 -41.14 -4.01 -17.75
N ASP A 3 -41.50 -3.89 -19.01
CA ASP A 3 -40.67 -4.21 -20.18
C ASP A 3 -39.46 -3.28 -20.32
N GLN A 4 -39.63 -1.99 -20.01
CA GLN A 4 -38.50 -1.04 -19.99
C GLN A 4 -37.52 -1.32 -18.86
N ALA A 5 -38.04 -1.68 -17.70
CA ALA A 5 -37.19 -2.07 -16.57
C ALA A 5 -36.40 -3.35 -16.88
N MET A 6 -37.06 -4.34 -17.47
CA MET A 6 -36.43 -5.59 -17.89
C MET A 6 -35.35 -5.34 -18.95
N ALA A 7 -35.62 -4.55 -19.96
CA ALA A 7 -34.65 -4.20 -21.00
C ALA A 7 -33.42 -3.46 -20.41
N SER A 8 -33.64 -2.56 -19.45
CA SER A 8 -32.54 -1.86 -18.73
C SER A 8 -31.68 -2.82 -17.93
N VAL A 9 -32.29 -3.75 -17.19
CA VAL A 9 -31.57 -4.78 -16.41
C VAL A 9 -30.75 -5.67 -17.33
N LEU A 10 -31.36 -6.18 -18.44
CA LEU A 10 -30.67 -7.01 -19.42
C LEU A 10 -29.51 -6.27 -20.08
N SER A 11 -29.71 -5.03 -20.50
CA SER A 11 -28.63 -4.21 -21.09
C SER A 11 -27.47 -4.00 -20.09
N THR A 12 -27.77 -3.69 -18.83
CA THR A 12 -26.75 -3.51 -17.79
C THR A 12 -26.01 -4.82 -17.52
N THR A 13 -26.73 -5.94 -17.44
CA THR A 13 -26.16 -7.27 -17.23
C THR A 13 -25.24 -7.66 -18.38
N MET A 14 -25.71 -7.51 -19.63
CA MET A 14 -24.90 -7.81 -20.82
C MET A 14 -23.66 -6.93 -20.90
N SER A 15 -23.74 -5.65 -20.57
CA SER A 15 -22.60 -4.73 -20.54
C SER A 15 -21.55 -5.17 -19.54
N ARG A 16 -21.96 -5.66 -18.37
CA ARG A 16 -21.02 -6.18 -17.34
C ARG A 16 -20.43 -7.54 -17.73
N LEU A 17 -21.20 -8.41 -18.35
CA LEU A 17 -20.74 -9.72 -18.80
C LEU A 17 -19.78 -9.62 -20.00
N ASN A 18 -19.92 -8.60 -20.84
CA ASN A 18 -19.01 -8.39 -21.96
C ASN A 18 -17.53 -8.31 -21.55
N ALA A 19 -17.24 -7.84 -20.33
CA ALA A 19 -15.87 -7.82 -19.81
C ALA A 19 -15.26 -9.22 -19.66
N PHE A 20 -16.08 -10.28 -19.63
CA PHE A 20 -15.64 -11.68 -19.53
C PHE A 20 -15.63 -12.42 -20.86
N LEU A 21 -16.12 -11.80 -21.94
CA LEU A 21 -16.24 -12.42 -23.27
C LEU A 21 -15.01 -12.23 -24.16
N ASP A 22 -13.87 -11.91 -23.58
CA ASP A 22 -12.59 -11.81 -24.26
C ASP A 22 -11.91 -13.20 -24.31
N SER A 23 -11.23 -13.51 -25.40
CA SER A 23 -10.53 -14.79 -25.59
C SER A 23 -9.42 -15.04 -24.55
N GLU A 24 -8.75 -13.98 -24.05
CA GLU A 24 -7.77 -14.10 -22.97
C GLU A 24 -8.44 -14.40 -21.64
N MET A 25 -9.61 -13.81 -21.39
CA MET A 25 -10.40 -14.09 -20.19
C MET A 25 -10.97 -15.50 -20.21
N GLU A 26 -11.41 -15.99 -21.37
CA GLU A 26 -11.84 -17.37 -21.57
C GLU A 26 -10.71 -18.35 -21.20
N GLN A 27 -9.47 -18.09 -21.63
CA GLN A 27 -8.32 -18.91 -21.28
C GLN A 27 -8.05 -18.96 -19.77
N ILE A 28 -8.26 -17.85 -19.06
CA ILE A 28 -8.05 -17.80 -17.62
C ILE A 28 -9.18 -18.49 -16.83
N LEU A 29 -10.44 -18.33 -17.30
CA LEU A 29 -11.62 -18.72 -16.53
C LEU A 29 -12.15 -20.11 -16.86
N CYS A 30 -11.95 -20.60 -18.10
CA CYS A 30 -12.60 -21.82 -18.59
C CYS A 30 -11.68 -23.03 -18.62
N PHE A 31 -10.38 -22.88 -18.40
CA PHE A 31 -9.44 -23.98 -18.33
C PHE A 31 -9.15 -24.39 -16.89
N GLU A 32 -8.56 -25.58 -16.71
CA GLU A 32 -8.21 -26.09 -15.41
C GLU A 32 -7.28 -25.13 -14.66
N SER A 33 -7.56 -24.89 -13.40
CA SER A 33 -6.71 -24.08 -12.55
C SER A 33 -5.39 -24.80 -12.29
N THR A 34 -4.28 -24.17 -12.57
CA THR A 34 -2.95 -24.63 -12.19
C THR A 34 -2.55 -24.19 -10.79
N LEU A 35 -3.35 -23.33 -10.16
CA LEU A 35 -3.13 -22.86 -8.81
C LEU A 35 -4.01 -23.62 -7.84
N ASP A 36 -3.37 -24.39 -6.97
CA ASP A 36 -3.96 -24.98 -5.78
C ASP A 36 -3.57 -24.15 -4.56
N THR A 37 -4.55 -23.53 -3.91
CA THR A 37 -4.31 -22.61 -2.78
C THR A 37 -3.78 -23.38 -1.55
N GLU A 38 -4.13 -24.63 -1.36
CA GLU A 38 -3.62 -25.43 -0.24
C GLU A 38 -2.12 -25.68 -0.41
N THR A 39 -1.71 -26.15 -1.57
CA THR A 39 -0.29 -26.32 -1.94
C THR A 39 0.47 -25.00 -1.83
N PHE A 40 -0.11 -23.90 -2.33
CA PHE A 40 0.48 -22.56 -2.21
C PHE A 40 0.73 -22.15 -0.75
N CYS A 41 -0.18 -22.48 0.16
CA CYS A 41 -0.04 -22.18 1.59
C CYS A 41 0.93 -23.10 2.33
N ARG A 42 1.22 -24.30 1.79
CA ARG A 42 2.11 -25.30 2.41
C ARG A 42 3.54 -25.27 1.89
N GLU A 43 3.73 -24.94 0.62
CA GLU A 43 5.02 -24.99 -0.04
C GLU A 43 5.62 -23.58 -0.23
N LYS A 44 6.94 -23.52 -0.43
CA LYS A 44 7.61 -22.28 -0.83
C LYS A 44 7.36 -22.01 -2.30
N SER A 45 6.45 -21.11 -2.57
CA SER A 45 6.04 -20.72 -3.92
C SER A 45 5.83 -19.23 -4.02
N ALA A 46 5.73 -18.71 -5.24
CA ALA A 46 5.42 -17.32 -5.51
C ALA A 46 4.48 -17.20 -6.70
N ILE A 47 3.47 -16.35 -6.56
CA ILE A 47 2.54 -15.99 -7.63
C ILE A 47 2.89 -14.57 -8.07
N PHE A 48 3.18 -14.39 -9.36
CA PHE A 48 3.42 -13.09 -9.96
C PHE A 48 2.22 -12.69 -10.80
N ILE A 49 1.59 -11.57 -10.44
CA ILE A 49 0.47 -11.00 -11.19
C ILE A 49 1.01 -9.79 -11.94
N VAL A 50 1.07 -9.89 -13.26
CA VAL A 50 1.55 -8.83 -14.13
C VAL A 50 0.36 -8.19 -14.83
N LEU A 51 0.25 -6.88 -14.72
CA LEU A 51 -0.82 -6.09 -15.31
C LEU A 51 -0.25 -5.19 -16.42
N PRO A 52 -0.88 -5.14 -17.59
CA PRO A 52 -0.46 -4.21 -18.63
C PRO A 52 -0.78 -2.76 -18.21
N GLU A 53 0.16 -1.86 -18.37
CA GLU A 53 -0.02 -0.43 -18.00
C GLU A 53 -1.01 0.27 -18.96
N GLU A 54 -1.06 -0.15 -20.21
CA GLU A 54 -1.83 0.49 -21.28
C GLU A 54 -3.32 0.13 -21.25
N ASP A 55 -3.70 -1.03 -20.69
CA ASP A 55 -5.07 -1.53 -20.66
C ASP A 55 -5.51 -1.92 -19.25
N ASN A 56 -6.35 -1.08 -18.64
CA ASN A 56 -6.90 -1.31 -17.32
C ASN A 56 -8.26 -2.03 -17.31
N THR A 57 -8.77 -2.41 -18.48
CA THR A 57 -10.11 -3.03 -18.59
C THR A 57 -10.19 -4.37 -17.85
N LYS A 58 -9.06 -5.07 -17.70
CA LYS A 58 -8.96 -6.38 -17.05
C LYS A 58 -8.52 -6.31 -15.58
N TYR A 59 -8.24 -5.12 -15.03
CA TYR A 59 -7.76 -4.96 -13.65
C TYR A 59 -8.74 -5.48 -12.60
N PHE A 60 -10.06 -5.51 -12.91
CA PHE A 60 -11.06 -6.07 -12.02
C PHE A 60 -10.81 -7.55 -11.68
N MET A 61 -10.16 -8.30 -12.61
CA MET A 61 -9.82 -9.71 -12.39
C MET A 61 -8.83 -9.90 -11.24
N VAL A 62 -7.89 -8.98 -11.09
CA VAL A 62 -6.96 -9.02 -9.95
C VAL A 62 -7.70 -8.87 -8.63
N SER A 63 -8.68 -7.97 -8.59
CA SER A 63 -9.50 -7.79 -7.40
C SER A 63 -10.32 -9.04 -7.06
N LEU A 64 -10.90 -9.68 -8.08
CA LEU A 64 -11.63 -10.95 -7.92
C LEU A 64 -10.70 -12.07 -7.49
N PHE A 65 -9.54 -12.21 -8.12
CA PHE A 65 -8.55 -13.21 -7.78
C PHE A 65 -8.07 -13.07 -6.33
N LEU A 66 -7.67 -11.87 -5.92
CA LEU A 66 -7.22 -11.61 -4.56
C LEU A 66 -8.32 -11.87 -3.53
N GLN A 67 -9.56 -11.54 -3.86
CA GLN A 67 -10.69 -11.81 -2.99
C GLN A 67 -10.96 -13.31 -2.85
N GLN A 68 -10.91 -14.06 -3.95
CA GLN A 68 -11.08 -15.51 -3.93
C GLN A 68 -9.94 -16.19 -3.19
N LEU A 69 -8.69 -15.85 -3.51
CA LEU A 69 -7.50 -16.37 -2.83
C LEU A 69 -7.58 -16.13 -1.32
N TYR A 70 -8.00 -14.94 -0.89
CA TYR A 70 -8.16 -14.64 0.53
C TYR A 70 -9.22 -15.51 1.20
N ARG A 71 -10.36 -15.75 0.55
CA ARG A 71 -11.42 -16.64 1.08
C ARG A 71 -10.93 -18.07 1.26
N GLU A 72 -10.21 -18.58 0.27
CA GLU A 72 -9.62 -19.92 0.34
C GLU A 72 -8.56 -20.01 1.44
N MET A 73 -7.69 -19.02 1.55
CA MET A 73 -6.73 -18.93 2.65
C MET A 73 -7.39 -18.92 4.04
N LEU A 74 -8.55 -18.27 4.19
CA LEU A 74 -9.30 -18.29 5.45
C LEU A 74 -9.84 -19.71 5.75
N THR A 75 -10.38 -20.40 4.76
CA THR A 75 -10.86 -21.79 4.90
C THR A 75 -9.72 -22.72 5.34
N ILE A 76 -8.57 -22.64 4.65
CA ILE A 76 -7.37 -23.41 5.00
C ILE A 76 -6.88 -23.07 6.42
N ALA A 77 -6.88 -21.78 6.79
CA ALA A 77 -6.50 -21.37 8.14
C ALA A 77 -7.44 -21.95 9.20
N ASP A 78 -8.74 -21.99 8.96
CA ASP A 78 -9.73 -22.55 9.90
C ASP A 78 -9.54 -24.06 10.07
N GLU A 79 -9.23 -24.82 9.01
CA GLU A 79 -8.87 -26.23 9.05
C GLU A 79 -7.57 -26.50 9.82
N HIS A 80 -6.68 -25.51 9.92
CA HIS A 80 -5.39 -25.61 10.60
C HIS A 80 -5.35 -24.84 11.94
N GLY A 81 -6.46 -24.80 12.67
CA GLY A 81 -6.52 -24.19 14.00
C GLY A 81 -6.44 -22.67 13.99
N GLY A 82 -6.93 -22.05 12.94
CA GLY A 82 -7.06 -20.61 12.81
C GLY A 82 -5.84 -19.89 12.21
N LYS A 83 -4.85 -20.63 11.69
CA LYS A 83 -3.62 -20.06 11.11
C LYS A 83 -3.19 -20.86 9.89
N LEU A 84 -2.69 -20.17 8.87
CA LEU A 84 -2.09 -20.83 7.71
C LEU A 84 -0.86 -21.67 8.11
N PRO A 85 -0.58 -22.78 7.41
CA PRO A 85 0.62 -23.58 7.61
C PRO A 85 1.88 -22.72 7.54
N ASN A 86 2.09 -22.02 6.43
CA ASN A 86 3.17 -21.05 6.24
C ASN A 86 2.63 -19.62 6.21
N ARG A 87 3.52 -18.66 6.37
CA ARG A 87 3.18 -17.24 6.23
C ARG A 87 3.04 -16.90 4.74
N VAL A 88 1.91 -16.34 4.37
CA VAL A 88 1.69 -15.75 3.05
C VAL A 88 1.97 -14.25 3.12
N MET A 89 2.74 -13.75 2.16
CA MET A 89 3.08 -12.34 2.02
C MET A 89 2.52 -11.82 0.71
N LEU A 90 1.68 -10.80 0.78
CA LEU A 90 1.17 -10.07 -0.38
C LEU A 90 1.98 -8.78 -0.56
N PHE A 91 2.72 -8.68 -1.65
CA PHE A 91 3.37 -7.45 -2.08
C PHE A 91 2.44 -6.77 -3.09
N ALA A 92 1.72 -5.76 -2.63
CA ALA A 92 0.78 -5.01 -3.44
C ALA A 92 1.45 -3.72 -3.93
N ASP A 93 2.22 -3.86 -5.01
CA ASP A 93 2.85 -2.72 -5.67
C ASP A 93 1.77 -1.89 -6.37
N GLU A 94 1.78 -0.59 -6.12
CA GLU A 94 0.77 0.36 -6.63
C GLU A 94 -0.69 -0.05 -6.38
N ILE A 95 -1.01 -0.50 -5.16
CA ILE A 95 -2.39 -0.91 -4.79
C ILE A 95 -3.45 0.15 -5.11
N GLY A 96 -3.06 1.42 -5.23
CA GLY A 96 -3.94 2.52 -5.61
C GLY A 96 -4.40 2.50 -7.07
N THR A 97 -3.78 1.72 -7.95
CA THR A 97 -4.11 1.65 -9.37
C THR A 97 -5.11 0.54 -9.70
N ILE A 98 -5.15 -0.53 -8.92
CA ILE A 98 -6.13 -1.61 -9.09
C ILE A 98 -7.49 -1.21 -8.51
N PRO A 99 -8.61 -1.72 -9.05
CA PRO A 99 -9.92 -1.53 -8.46
C PRO A 99 -9.98 -2.02 -7.02
N LYS A 100 -10.92 -1.47 -6.24
CA LYS A 100 -11.14 -1.88 -4.87
C LYS A 100 -11.23 -3.40 -4.73
N VAL A 101 -10.44 -3.96 -3.82
CA VAL A 101 -10.57 -5.34 -3.34
C VAL A 101 -11.43 -5.30 -2.08
N GLU A 102 -12.64 -5.82 -2.14
CA GLU A 102 -13.62 -5.68 -1.04
C GLU A 102 -13.12 -6.25 0.30
N SER A 103 -12.29 -7.29 0.25
CA SER A 103 -11.70 -7.90 1.46
C SER A 103 -10.46 -7.19 2.00
N MET A 104 -9.96 -6.15 1.34
CA MET A 104 -8.66 -5.54 1.70
C MET A 104 -8.64 -4.98 3.12
N GLU A 105 -9.67 -4.24 3.53
CA GLU A 105 -9.79 -3.70 4.88
C GLU A 105 -9.76 -4.82 5.93
N MET A 106 -10.44 -5.94 5.66
CA MET A 106 -10.44 -7.12 6.52
C MET A 106 -9.08 -7.85 6.52
N MET A 107 -8.42 -7.90 5.37
CA MET A 107 -7.07 -8.47 5.27
C MET A 107 -6.07 -7.70 6.13
N PHE A 108 -6.12 -6.37 6.16
CA PHE A 108 -5.27 -5.55 7.02
C PHE A 108 -5.60 -5.71 8.50
N SER A 109 -6.88 -5.74 8.88
CA SER A 109 -7.28 -5.84 10.29
C SER A 109 -7.11 -7.24 10.88
N ALA A 110 -7.40 -8.30 10.15
CA ALA A 110 -7.42 -9.67 10.65
C ALA A 110 -6.29 -10.58 10.12
N GLY A 111 -5.65 -10.24 9.00
CA GLY A 111 -4.68 -11.10 8.31
C GLY A 111 -3.50 -11.52 9.18
N ARG A 112 -3.01 -10.65 10.06
CA ARG A 112 -1.89 -10.95 10.96
C ARG A 112 -2.14 -12.19 11.82
N SER A 113 -3.34 -12.35 12.38
CA SER A 113 -3.71 -13.49 13.22
C SER A 113 -3.70 -14.80 12.44
N ARG A 114 -3.94 -14.75 11.14
CA ARG A 114 -3.98 -15.85 10.19
C ARG A 114 -2.63 -16.15 9.52
N LYS A 115 -1.55 -15.48 9.89
CA LYS A 115 -0.23 -15.48 9.24
C LYS A 115 -0.23 -14.89 7.82
N ILE A 116 -1.13 -13.98 7.51
CA ILE A 116 -1.13 -13.20 6.29
C ILE A 116 -0.48 -11.85 6.58
N SER A 117 0.50 -11.47 5.77
CA SER A 117 1.19 -10.17 5.86
C SER A 117 1.02 -9.42 4.55
N ILE A 118 0.73 -8.12 4.63
CA ILE A 118 0.54 -7.29 3.46
C ILE A 118 1.59 -6.18 3.47
N ILE A 119 2.23 -5.98 2.34
CA ILE A 119 3.13 -4.87 2.07
C ILE A 119 2.49 -4.08 0.93
N ALA A 120 1.82 -2.99 1.29
CA ALA A 120 1.17 -2.11 0.33
C ALA A 120 2.09 -0.95 -0.02
N ILE A 121 2.24 -0.67 -1.30
CA ILE A 121 2.99 0.47 -1.83
C ILE A 121 1.99 1.40 -2.49
N ILE A 122 2.03 2.66 -2.09
CA ILE A 122 1.15 3.72 -2.61
C ILE A 122 1.98 4.95 -2.95
N GLN A 123 1.57 5.69 -3.94
CA GLN A 123 2.18 6.98 -4.29
C GLN A 123 1.64 8.11 -3.42
N SER A 124 0.38 8.02 -2.99
CA SER A 124 -0.27 9.01 -2.12
C SER A 124 -1.45 8.42 -1.37
N PHE A 125 -1.80 9.01 -0.23
CA PHE A 125 -3.02 8.67 0.49
C PHE A 125 -4.29 8.98 -0.32
N ALA A 126 -4.25 9.97 -1.19
CA ALA A 126 -5.40 10.31 -2.04
C ALA A 126 -5.80 9.16 -2.99
N GLN A 127 -4.83 8.37 -3.49
CA GLN A 127 -5.14 7.18 -4.30
C GLN A 127 -5.85 6.11 -3.46
N LEU A 128 -5.40 5.90 -2.23
CA LEU A 128 -6.02 4.94 -1.33
C LEU A 128 -7.44 5.38 -0.94
N GLU A 129 -7.62 6.67 -0.63
CA GLU A 129 -8.93 7.27 -0.33
C GLU A 129 -9.90 7.17 -1.51
N LYS A 130 -9.41 7.36 -2.75
CA LYS A 130 -10.21 7.21 -3.96
C LYS A 130 -10.82 5.81 -4.07
N ASN A 131 -10.05 4.77 -3.75
CA ASN A 131 -10.48 3.37 -3.91
C ASN A 131 -11.29 2.85 -2.73
N TYR A 132 -10.92 3.22 -1.51
CA TYR A 132 -11.49 2.65 -0.27
C TYR A 132 -12.35 3.64 0.52
N GLY A 133 -12.40 4.90 0.10
CA GLY A 133 -13.01 5.98 0.85
C GLY A 133 -12.17 6.36 2.08
N LYS A 134 -12.56 7.43 2.75
CA LYS A 134 -11.84 7.93 3.94
C LYS A 134 -11.76 6.90 5.05
N GLN A 135 -12.88 6.24 5.36
CA GLN A 135 -12.92 5.23 6.42
C GLN A 135 -12.09 4.00 6.11
N GLY A 136 -12.14 3.49 4.87
CA GLY A 136 -11.33 2.35 4.45
C GLY A 136 -9.84 2.67 4.45
N MET A 137 -9.46 3.88 4.03
CA MET A 137 -8.08 4.36 4.13
C MET A 137 -7.62 4.41 5.60
N GLU A 138 -8.43 4.94 6.52
CA GLU A 138 -8.13 4.99 7.96
C GLU A 138 -7.97 3.56 8.52
N ILE A 139 -8.88 2.62 8.20
CA ILE A 139 -8.76 1.22 8.63
C ILE A 139 -7.46 0.58 8.15
N ILE A 140 -7.07 0.79 6.89
CA ILE A 140 -5.84 0.25 6.32
C ILE A 140 -4.61 0.84 7.03
N THR A 141 -4.58 2.15 7.21
CA THR A 141 -3.42 2.84 7.81
C THR A 141 -3.27 2.53 9.30
N ASP A 142 -4.36 2.48 10.06
CA ASP A 142 -4.33 2.21 11.50
C ASP A 142 -3.92 0.76 11.82
N ASN A 143 -4.18 -0.17 10.91
CA ASN A 143 -3.74 -1.57 11.05
C ASN A 143 -2.33 -1.82 10.50
N THR A 144 -1.66 -0.80 9.96
CA THR A 144 -0.29 -0.90 9.45
C THR A 144 0.72 -0.76 10.58
N GLN A 145 1.51 -1.81 10.83
CA GLN A 145 2.48 -1.86 11.94
C GLN A 145 3.78 -1.11 11.64
N LEU A 146 4.13 -1.01 10.38
CA LEU A 146 5.34 -0.37 9.88
C LEU A 146 4.99 0.46 8.65
N THR A 147 5.33 1.74 8.70
CA THR A 147 5.16 2.65 7.55
C THR A 147 6.50 3.26 7.18
N VAL A 148 6.80 3.27 5.89
CA VAL A 148 8.02 3.86 5.33
C VAL A 148 7.62 4.97 4.38
N PHE A 149 8.06 6.17 4.67
CA PHE A 149 7.85 7.34 3.81
C PHE A 149 9.15 7.77 3.15
N GLY A 150 9.12 7.98 1.85
CA GLY A 150 10.29 8.45 1.12
C GLY A 150 9.91 9.26 -0.11
N GLY A 151 10.40 10.49 -0.16
CA GLY A 151 10.15 11.40 -1.26
C GLY A 151 8.72 11.95 -1.28
N PHE A 152 8.60 13.27 -1.35
CA PHE A 152 7.32 13.95 -1.43
C PHE A 152 7.35 14.88 -2.64
N ALA A 153 6.27 14.84 -3.45
CA ALA A 153 6.07 15.87 -4.45
C ALA A 153 5.89 17.24 -3.79
N PRO A 154 6.30 18.35 -4.43
CA PRO A 154 6.21 19.69 -3.85
C PRO A 154 4.82 20.05 -3.31
N ASN A 155 3.76 19.58 -3.94
CA ASN A 155 2.37 19.86 -3.56
C ASN A 155 1.71 18.68 -2.83
N SER A 156 2.49 17.74 -2.26
CA SER A 156 1.96 16.55 -1.60
C SER A 156 1.29 16.90 -0.27
N GLN A 157 0.03 16.52 -0.11
CA GLN A 157 -0.67 16.55 1.17
C GLN A 157 -0.19 15.45 2.13
N SER A 158 0.40 14.39 1.61
CA SER A 158 0.97 13.31 2.43
C SER A 158 2.08 13.79 3.37
N ALA A 159 2.82 14.85 2.98
CA ALA A 159 3.82 15.46 3.85
C ALA A 159 3.19 16.15 5.08
N GLU A 160 2.00 16.73 4.93
CA GLU A 160 1.27 17.33 6.07
C GLU A 160 0.77 16.26 7.04
N VAL A 161 0.22 15.18 6.49
CA VAL A 161 -0.24 14.03 7.29
C VAL A 161 0.94 13.45 8.08
N LEU A 162 2.09 13.25 7.42
CA LEU A 162 3.28 12.73 8.07
C LEU A 162 3.81 13.68 9.15
N SER A 163 3.94 14.98 8.85
CA SER A 163 4.41 15.97 9.83
C SER A 163 3.59 15.94 11.12
N LYS A 164 2.27 15.85 11.00
CA LYS A 164 1.36 15.71 12.15
C LYS A 164 1.54 14.39 12.89
N SER A 165 1.72 13.28 12.17
CA SER A 165 1.87 11.94 12.74
C SER A 165 3.20 11.75 13.47
N LEU A 166 4.23 12.50 13.10
CA LEU A 166 5.53 12.48 13.78
C LEU A 166 5.48 13.13 15.17
N GLY A 167 4.48 13.98 15.42
CA GLY A 167 4.32 14.70 16.67
C GLY A 167 5.18 15.94 16.76
N GLU A 168 5.31 16.49 17.97
CA GLU A 168 5.96 17.76 18.25
C GLU A 168 7.11 17.59 19.25
N GLN A 169 8.07 18.49 19.17
CA GLN A 169 9.14 18.67 20.15
C GLN A 169 9.13 20.09 20.72
N THR A 170 9.53 20.23 21.96
CA THR A 170 9.71 21.55 22.57
C THR A 170 11.09 22.09 22.21
N VAL A 171 11.14 23.25 21.60
CA VAL A 171 12.37 23.95 21.26
C VAL A 171 12.45 25.30 21.98
N LEU A 172 13.67 25.70 22.29
CA LEU A 172 13.91 27.02 22.85
C LEU A 172 13.96 28.04 21.70
N SER A 173 13.04 28.99 21.71
CA SER A 173 13.05 30.12 20.79
C SER A 173 13.41 31.38 21.51
N GLY A 174 14.31 32.15 20.93
CA GLY A 174 14.73 33.40 21.50
C GLY A 174 14.57 34.58 20.55
N SER A 175 14.11 35.71 21.03
CA SER A 175 14.15 36.99 20.34
C SER A 175 15.22 37.87 20.98
N VAL A 176 16.06 38.46 20.13
CA VAL A 176 17.06 39.45 20.55
C VAL A 176 16.60 40.81 20.04
N SER A 177 16.31 41.74 20.96
CA SER A 177 16.05 43.13 20.60
C SER A 177 17.34 43.91 20.62
N ASN A 178 17.69 44.54 19.50
CA ASN A 178 18.87 45.41 19.33
C ASN A 178 18.57 46.87 19.71
N GLY A 179 17.93 47.10 20.87
CA GLY A 179 17.80 48.44 21.43
C GLY A 179 19.05 48.89 22.20
N LYS A 180 18.95 50.07 22.86
CA LYS A 180 20.06 50.61 23.71
C LYS A 180 20.49 49.66 24.84
N GLU A 181 19.60 48.74 25.23
CA GLU A 181 19.89 47.60 26.08
C GLU A 181 19.52 46.30 25.34
N LYS A 182 20.46 45.37 25.25
CA LYS A 182 20.20 44.04 24.64
C LYS A 182 19.35 43.24 25.60
N THR A 183 18.09 43.07 25.28
CA THR A 183 17.19 42.20 26.02
C THR A 183 17.02 40.88 25.26
N GLN A 184 17.34 39.76 25.92
CA GLN A 184 17.08 38.42 25.39
C GLN A 184 15.83 37.89 26.09
N SER A 185 14.84 37.50 25.30
CA SER A 185 13.68 36.76 25.78
C SER A 185 13.75 35.33 25.25
N LEU A 186 13.82 34.34 26.15
CA LEU A 186 13.81 32.94 25.83
C LEU A 186 12.44 32.36 26.17
N GLN A 187 11.82 31.71 25.19
CA GLN A 187 10.52 31.06 25.34
C GLN A 187 10.59 29.64 24.80
N MET A 188 10.00 28.69 25.52
CA MET A 188 9.79 27.35 25.03
C MET A 188 8.56 27.30 24.12
N ILE A 189 8.73 26.83 22.89
CA ILE A 189 7.64 26.69 21.93
C ILE A 189 7.59 25.26 21.41
N GLY A 190 6.35 24.76 21.17
CA GLY A 190 6.12 23.51 20.45
C GLY A 190 6.46 23.68 18.97
N ARG A 191 7.18 22.72 18.41
CA ARG A 191 7.51 22.65 16.99
C ARG A 191 7.28 21.23 16.49
N PRO A 192 6.70 21.01 15.29
CA PRO A 192 6.68 19.69 14.69
C PRO A 192 8.08 19.06 14.69
N LEU A 193 8.16 17.76 14.97
CA LEU A 193 9.44 17.03 14.97
C LEU A 193 10.15 17.20 13.62
N MET A 194 9.36 17.15 12.53
CA MET A 194 9.77 17.58 11.18
C MET A 194 8.65 18.42 10.56
N THR A 195 9.00 19.57 10.04
CA THR A 195 8.06 20.43 9.34
C THR A 195 7.78 19.87 7.94
N VAL A 196 6.70 20.33 7.31
CA VAL A 196 6.34 19.96 5.93
C VAL A 196 7.47 20.30 4.95
N ASP A 197 8.13 21.42 5.15
CA ASP A 197 9.23 21.86 4.28
C ASP A 197 10.47 20.99 4.44
N GLU A 198 10.79 20.59 5.67
CA GLU A 198 11.88 19.65 5.95
C GLU A 198 11.61 18.28 5.31
N LEU A 199 10.37 17.79 5.37
CA LEU A 199 9.96 16.54 4.72
C LEU A 199 10.08 16.61 3.20
N LYS A 200 9.61 17.69 2.59
CA LYS A 200 9.69 17.92 1.13
C LYS A 200 11.13 18.13 0.64
N SER A 201 12.01 18.57 1.52
CA SER A 201 13.44 18.84 1.23
C SER A 201 14.34 17.63 1.52
N MET A 202 13.78 16.49 1.93
CA MET A 202 14.57 15.31 2.22
C MET A 202 15.36 14.82 1.00
N PRO A 203 16.66 14.53 1.14
CA PRO A 203 17.48 13.98 0.06
C PRO A 203 16.95 12.64 -0.45
N LYS A 204 17.10 12.38 -1.75
CA LYS A 204 16.78 11.08 -2.35
C LYS A 204 17.51 9.94 -1.63
N GLY A 205 16.81 8.84 -1.40
CA GLY A 205 17.35 7.67 -0.68
C GLY A 205 17.28 7.78 0.84
N GLN A 206 16.75 8.87 1.39
CA GLN A 206 16.36 8.95 2.79
C GLN A 206 14.88 8.65 2.96
N PHE A 207 14.57 7.92 4.02
CA PHE A 207 13.21 7.47 4.34
C PHE A 207 12.94 7.68 5.81
N ILE A 208 11.71 8.05 6.13
CA ILE A 208 11.22 8.07 7.50
C ILE A 208 10.53 6.74 7.75
N VAL A 209 10.96 6.05 8.78
CA VAL A 209 10.41 4.76 9.20
C VAL A 209 9.68 4.96 10.51
N MET A 210 8.40 4.64 10.52
CA MET A 210 7.54 4.65 11.70
C MET A 210 7.10 3.22 12.00
N LYS A 211 7.26 2.79 13.24
CA LYS A 211 6.86 1.46 13.69
C LYS A 211 6.15 1.58 15.03
N THR A 212 5.09 0.80 15.20
CA THR A 212 4.34 0.74 16.47
C THR A 212 5.26 0.43 17.65
N GLY A 213 5.23 1.27 18.68
CA GLY A 213 5.99 1.10 19.92
C GLY A 213 7.47 1.54 19.84
N VAL A 214 7.89 2.22 18.77
CA VAL A 214 9.25 2.73 18.59
C VAL A 214 9.20 4.17 18.10
N HIS A 215 10.15 5.00 18.51
CA HIS A 215 10.28 6.34 17.97
C HIS A 215 10.56 6.32 16.47
N PRO A 216 10.02 7.30 15.71
CA PRO A 216 10.34 7.45 14.29
C PRO A 216 11.86 7.58 14.06
N MET A 217 12.34 7.02 12.96
CA MET A 217 13.75 7.09 12.59
C MET A 217 13.93 7.49 11.12
N ILE A 218 15.04 8.13 10.81
CA ILE A 218 15.47 8.36 9.43
C ILE A 218 16.42 7.23 9.03
N SER A 219 16.12 6.57 7.92
CA SER A 219 16.95 5.52 7.32
C SER A 219 17.46 5.94 5.95
N LYS A 220 18.64 5.47 5.56
CA LYS A 220 19.19 5.64 4.22
C LYS A 220 19.18 4.30 3.51
N LEU A 221 18.47 4.23 2.39
CA LEU A 221 18.44 3.05 1.53
C LEU A 221 19.13 3.39 0.21
N LYS A 222 19.93 2.45 -0.29
CA LYS A 222 20.55 2.59 -1.61
C LYS A 222 19.51 2.29 -2.69
N PRO A 223 19.38 3.13 -3.73
CA PRO A 223 18.53 2.81 -4.88
C PRO A 223 18.96 1.51 -5.56
N VAL A 224 18.00 0.73 -6.06
CA VAL A 224 18.23 -0.55 -6.74
C VAL A 224 19.17 -0.41 -7.96
N SER A 225 19.16 0.75 -8.64
CA SER A 225 20.07 1.04 -9.75
C SER A 225 21.56 0.83 -9.42
N TYR A 226 21.94 1.00 -8.15
CA TYR A 226 23.33 0.74 -7.72
C TYR A 226 23.63 -0.76 -7.55
N THR A 227 22.63 -1.59 -7.32
CA THR A 227 22.82 -3.05 -7.17
C THR A 227 22.89 -3.75 -8.52
N HIS A 228 22.17 -3.28 -9.54
CA HIS A 228 22.22 -3.83 -10.89
C HIS A 228 23.53 -3.50 -11.62
N LEU A 229 24.09 -2.30 -11.46
CA LEU A 229 25.39 -1.96 -12.04
C LEU A 229 26.53 -2.84 -11.49
N ARG A 230 26.48 -3.23 -10.20
CA ARG A 230 27.49 -4.13 -9.62
C ARG A 230 27.33 -5.59 -10.06
N ALA A 231 26.12 -6.06 -10.35
CA ALA A 231 25.90 -7.41 -10.88
C ALA A 231 26.47 -7.55 -12.29
N HIS A 232 26.33 -6.51 -13.13
CA HIS A 232 26.94 -6.51 -14.47
C HIS A 232 28.48 -6.39 -14.48
N GLU A 233 29.06 -5.72 -13.48
CA GLU A 233 30.52 -5.62 -13.35
C GLU A 233 31.17 -6.95 -12.89
N THR A 234 30.45 -7.81 -12.16
CA THR A 234 30.96 -9.12 -11.73
C THR A 234 30.91 -10.20 -12.81
N ASP A 235 30.00 -10.08 -13.78
CA ASP A 235 29.88 -11.03 -14.90
C ASP A 235 30.91 -10.78 -16.02
N GLN A 236 31.65 -9.67 -15.98
CA GLN A 236 32.72 -9.37 -16.96
C GLN A 236 34.11 -9.94 -16.56
N TYR A 237 34.24 -10.57 -15.40
CA TYR A 237 35.49 -11.12 -14.88
C TYR A 237 35.42 -12.64 -14.56
N LEU A 238 34.43 -13.34 -15.11
CA LEU A 238 34.36 -14.80 -15.18
C LEU A 238 34.27 -15.24 -16.63
#